data_9de057536d36e927131fdc191fac1aef
#
_entry.id   9de057536d36e927131fdc191fac1aef
#
_cell.length_a   1.000
_cell.length_b   1.000
_cell.length_c   1.000
_cell.angle_alpha   90.00
_cell.angle_beta   90.00
_cell.angle_gamma   90.00
#
_symmetry.space_group_name_H-M   'P 1'
#
loop_
_entity.id
_entity.type
_entity.pdbx_description
1 polymer ?
#
loop_
_entity_poly.entity_id
_entity_poly.type
_entity_poly.pdbx_seq_one_letter_code
_entity_poly.pdbx_strand_id
1 'polypeptide(L)'
;MIFDGTEKIIGHGAQAEVYLWKGFAYKVFRPDYPAEWIAFEIDQQKAVNALGLCPVRYEKTEDAHTIKMDFVDGIMLEERLNGGYKDGFADLAAAHRFVHSVEAAGTIPNLRESFTSAINSFSLPGITDAQKRRALEIVNAIPEEKRVCHLDLHLQNLMFLKDSKDAFPYVIIDWVNAREGNPIFDYARVFVIFKEFAPFIIDFFMGAIKDDLNKLQSKDAFHDAVGVCALLRLTEHNSDAVRQIVKEYLG
;
A
#
# COMPACT_ATOMS: atom_id res chain seq x y z
N MET A 1 -1.63 -25.80 9.30
CA MET A 1 -1.25 -25.56 10.72
C MET A 1 -2.48 -25.79 11.60
N ILE A 2 -2.33 -26.34 12.79
CA ILE A 2 -3.47 -26.53 13.72
C ILE A 2 -3.21 -25.65 14.94
N PHE A 3 -4.07 -24.64 15.13
CA PHE A 3 -4.12 -23.86 16.36
C PHE A 3 -4.61 -24.73 17.53
N ASP A 4 -4.30 -24.35 18.76
CA ASP A 4 -4.63 -25.11 19.98
C ASP A 4 -5.82 -24.51 20.75
N GLY A 5 -6.50 -23.51 20.17
CA GLY A 5 -7.66 -22.84 20.78
C GLY A 5 -7.27 -21.64 21.67
N THR A 6 -5.99 -21.29 21.74
CA THR A 6 -5.51 -20.11 22.50
C THR A 6 -5.21 -18.91 21.62
N GLU A 7 -5.31 -19.07 20.30
CA GLU A 7 -5.14 -17.99 19.33
C GLU A 7 -6.22 -16.93 19.47
N LYS A 8 -5.84 -15.69 19.15
CA LYS A 8 -6.75 -14.52 19.16
C LYS A 8 -6.73 -13.87 17.79
N ILE A 9 -7.89 -13.60 17.22
CA ILE A 9 -7.99 -12.78 16.02
C ILE A 9 -7.58 -11.34 16.39
N ILE A 10 -6.62 -10.79 15.64
CA ILE A 10 -6.10 -9.43 15.80
C ILE A 10 -6.24 -8.59 14.53
N GLY A 11 -6.68 -9.18 13.42
CA GLY A 11 -6.92 -8.45 12.17
C GLY A 11 -7.79 -9.23 11.20
N HIS A 12 -8.57 -8.49 10.42
CA HIS A 12 -9.41 -9.01 9.35
C HIS A 12 -9.04 -8.29 8.05
N GLY A 13 -8.55 -9.03 7.07
CA GLY A 13 -8.28 -8.52 5.72
C GLY A 13 -9.21 -9.13 4.69
N ALA A 14 -9.21 -8.59 3.47
CA ALA A 14 -10.04 -9.09 2.37
C ALA A 14 -9.68 -10.54 1.95
N GLN A 15 -8.44 -10.93 2.10
CA GLN A 15 -7.92 -12.23 1.63
C GLN A 15 -7.47 -13.16 2.77
N ALA A 16 -7.30 -12.63 3.99
CA ALA A 16 -6.74 -13.36 5.11
C ALA A 16 -7.26 -12.81 6.44
N GLU A 17 -7.18 -13.65 7.47
CA GLU A 17 -7.32 -13.25 8.87
C GLU A 17 -5.97 -13.30 9.57
N VAL A 18 -5.74 -12.41 10.54
CA VAL A 18 -4.50 -12.39 11.31
C VAL A 18 -4.77 -12.82 12.74
N TYR A 19 -4.04 -13.82 13.19
CA TYR A 19 -4.15 -14.41 14.53
C TYR A 19 -2.88 -14.14 15.32
N LEU A 20 -3.01 -13.73 16.58
CA LEU A 20 -1.93 -13.74 17.57
C LEU A 20 -1.90 -15.10 18.26
N TRP A 21 -0.78 -15.83 18.18
CA TRP A 21 -0.58 -17.10 18.81
C TRP A 21 0.88 -17.31 19.22
N LYS A 22 1.10 -17.69 20.48
CA LYS A 22 2.44 -17.96 21.05
C LYS A 22 3.46 -16.85 20.77
N GLY A 23 3.01 -15.59 20.84
CA GLY A 23 3.89 -14.41 20.67
C GLY A 23 4.19 -14.02 19.22
N PHE A 24 3.60 -14.69 18.23
CA PHE A 24 3.73 -14.39 16.80
C PHE A 24 2.37 -14.05 16.19
N ALA A 25 2.39 -13.26 15.13
CA ALA A 25 1.23 -13.07 14.27
C ALA A 25 1.21 -14.12 13.15
N TYR A 26 0.03 -14.63 12.82
CA TYR A 26 -0.17 -15.60 11.75
C TYR A 26 -1.22 -15.08 10.78
N LYS A 27 -0.81 -14.76 9.54
CA LYS A 27 -1.71 -14.36 8.45
C LYS A 27 -2.17 -15.63 7.74
N VAL A 28 -3.44 -15.98 7.93
CA VAL A 28 -4.07 -17.18 7.40
C VAL A 28 -4.94 -16.79 6.22
N PHE A 29 -4.53 -17.17 5.04
CA PHE A 29 -5.23 -16.88 3.79
C PHE A 29 -6.38 -17.85 3.55
N ARG A 30 -7.37 -17.38 2.79
CA ARG A 30 -8.46 -18.27 2.33
C ARG A 30 -7.89 -19.40 1.48
N PRO A 31 -8.52 -20.60 1.49
CA PRO A 31 -8.04 -21.76 0.74
C PRO A 31 -7.96 -21.58 -0.78
N ASP A 32 -8.75 -20.64 -1.33
CA ASP A 32 -8.77 -20.30 -2.76
C ASP A 32 -7.74 -19.23 -3.16
N TYR A 33 -7.00 -18.66 -2.19
CA TYR A 33 -5.97 -17.67 -2.50
C TYR A 33 -4.71 -18.35 -3.06
N PRO A 34 -4.15 -17.91 -4.19
CA PRO A 34 -3.03 -18.58 -4.84
C PRO A 34 -1.76 -18.63 -3.98
N ALA A 35 -1.18 -19.81 -3.81
CA ALA A 35 0.00 -20.03 -2.97
C ALA A 35 1.25 -19.28 -3.51
N GLU A 36 1.35 -19.05 -4.82
CA GLU A 36 2.41 -18.27 -5.44
C GLU A 36 2.36 -16.79 -5.02
N TRP A 37 1.19 -16.23 -4.74
CA TRP A 37 1.05 -14.86 -4.25
C TRP A 37 1.46 -14.75 -2.79
N ILE A 38 1.21 -15.80 -1.99
CA ILE A 38 1.68 -15.87 -0.61
C ILE A 38 3.22 -15.96 -0.56
N ALA A 39 3.79 -16.77 -1.45
CA ALA A 39 5.25 -16.85 -1.58
C ALA A 39 5.86 -15.51 -2.01
N PHE A 40 5.22 -14.82 -2.96
CA PHE A 40 5.62 -13.49 -3.40
C PHE A 40 5.56 -12.47 -2.24
N GLU A 41 4.51 -12.47 -1.41
CA GLU A 41 4.38 -11.57 -0.25
C GLU A 41 5.54 -11.79 0.75
N ILE A 42 5.92 -13.05 1.01
CA ILE A 42 7.06 -13.37 1.88
C ILE A 42 8.39 -12.85 1.28
N ASP A 43 8.60 -13.04 -0.01
CA ASP A 43 9.85 -12.61 -0.67
C ASP A 43 9.91 -11.08 -0.79
N GLN A 44 8.78 -10.43 -1.03
CA GLN A 44 8.66 -8.97 -1.01
C GLN A 44 9.00 -8.40 0.38
N GLN A 45 8.48 -9.00 1.45
CA GLN A 45 8.81 -8.60 2.82
C GLN A 45 10.30 -8.74 3.11
N LYS A 46 10.95 -9.82 2.67
CA LYS A 46 12.40 -9.99 2.84
C LYS A 46 13.19 -8.91 2.11
N ALA A 47 12.78 -8.55 0.90
CA ALA A 47 13.39 -7.46 0.14
C ALA A 47 13.27 -6.13 0.89
N VAL A 48 12.11 -5.83 1.44
CA VAL A 48 11.83 -4.63 2.25
C VAL A 48 12.65 -4.63 3.55
N ASN A 49 12.78 -5.78 4.22
CA ASN A 49 13.67 -5.91 5.39
C ASN A 49 15.13 -5.61 5.03
N ALA A 50 15.62 -6.11 3.89
CA ALA A 50 16.98 -5.85 3.41
C ALA A 50 17.24 -4.36 3.11
N LEU A 51 16.20 -3.61 2.72
CA LEU A 51 16.24 -2.16 2.52
C LEU A 51 16.16 -1.36 3.84
N GLY A 52 15.96 -2.02 4.98
CA GLY A 52 15.85 -1.38 6.29
C GLY A 52 14.53 -0.63 6.55
N LEU A 53 13.50 -0.86 5.73
CA LEU A 53 12.23 -0.15 5.81
C LEU A 53 11.24 -0.74 6.84
N CYS A 54 11.38 -2.03 7.14
CA CYS A 54 10.50 -2.72 8.07
C CYS A 54 11.28 -3.74 8.90
N PRO A 55 11.11 -3.79 10.23
CA PRO A 55 11.78 -4.80 11.06
C PRO A 55 11.04 -6.15 11.09
N VAL A 56 9.75 -6.19 10.69
CA VAL A 56 8.89 -7.38 10.80
C VAL A 56 9.35 -8.44 9.80
N ARG A 57 9.65 -9.64 10.31
CA ARG A 57 10.07 -10.78 9.48
C ARG A 57 8.89 -11.68 9.18
N TYR A 58 8.85 -12.18 7.95
CA TYR A 58 7.88 -13.16 7.49
C TYR A 58 8.56 -14.50 7.27
N GLU A 59 7.94 -15.56 7.76
CA GLU A 59 8.42 -16.94 7.65
C GLU A 59 7.34 -17.84 7.04
N LYS A 60 7.78 -18.76 6.18
CA LYS A 60 6.91 -19.85 5.69
C LYS A 60 6.56 -20.77 6.84
N THR A 61 5.33 -21.30 6.83
CA THR A 61 4.92 -22.39 7.70
C THR A 61 4.82 -23.71 6.90
N GLU A 62 4.48 -24.81 7.58
CA GLU A 62 4.16 -26.08 6.90
C GLU A 62 2.87 -26.00 6.08
N ASP A 63 1.99 -25.06 6.40
CA ASP A 63 0.76 -24.76 5.68
C ASP A 63 1.03 -23.66 4.64
N ALA A 64 0.88 -24.00 3.36
CA ALA A 64 1.13 -23.08 2.25
C ALA A 64 0.23 -21.81 2.25
N HIS A 65 -0.89 -21.84 3.00
CA HIS A 65 -1.81 -20.71 3.13
C HIS A 65 -1.61 -19.92 4.42
N THR A 66 -0.49 -20.09 5.12
CA THR A 66 -0.22 -19.41 6.37
C THR A 66 1.18 -18.79 6.38
N ILE A 67 1.27 -17.49 6.65
CA ILE A 67 2.52 -16.78 6.94
C ILE A 67 2.63 -16.61 8.45
N LYS A 68 3.78 -16.97 9.04
CA LYS A 68 4.15 -16.57 10.39
C LYS A 68 4.92 -15.25 10.33
N MET A 69 4.59 -14.31 11.21
CA MET A 69 5.17 -12.96 11.24
C MET A 69 5.61 -12.62 12.66
N ASP A 70 6.62 -11.75 12.79
CA ASP A 70 6.88 -11.09 14.07
C ASP A 70 5.64 -10.29 14.48
N PHE A 71 5.24 -10.40 15.75
CA PHE A 71 4.11 -9.63 16.28
C PHE A 71 4.56 -8.20 16.62
N VAL A 72 3.80 -7.22 16.16
CA VAL A 72 3.99 -5.81 16.49
C VAL A 72 2.95 -5.39 17.53
N ASP A 73 3.38 -5.08 18.74
CA ASP A 73 2.49 -4.52 19.78
C ASP A 73 2.39 -2.99 19.57
N GLY A 74 1.43 -2.61 18.76
CA GLY A 74 1.22 -1.22 18.34
C GLY A 74 -0.25 -0.87 18.21
N ILE A 75 -0.50 0.42 17.95
CA ILE A 75 -1.84 0.97 17.66
C ILE A 75 -1.82 1.50 16.24
N MET A 76 -2.82 1.15 15.42
CA MET A 76 -2.98 1.71 14.08
C MET A 76 -3.13 3.23 14.14
N LEU A 77 -2.56 3.93 13.17
CA LEU A 77 -2.67 5.38 13.10
C LEU A 77 -4.14 5.83 12.96
N GLU A 78 -4.97 5.07 12.28
CA GLU A 78 -6.41 5.30 12.20
C GLU A 78 -7.07 5.29 13.59
N GLU A 79 -6.75 4.29 14.42
CA GLU A 79 -7.29 4.18 15.79
C GLU A 79 -6.83 5.37 16.67
N ARG A 80 -5.57 5.82 16.50
CA ARG A 80 -5.08 7.01 17.20
C ARG A 80 -5.83 8.28 16.81
N LEU A 81 -6.08 8.46 15.50
CA LEU A 81 -6.87 9.59 15.00
C LEU A 81 -8.28 9.57 15.55
N ASN A 82 -8.94 8.41 15.55
CA ASN A 82 -10.28 8.22 16.13
C ASN A 82 -10.28 8.48 17.65
N GLY A 83 -9.15 8.23 18.31
CA GLY A 83 -8.92 8.58 19.72
C GLY A 83 -8.59 10.04 19.99
N GLY A 84 -8.59 10.91 18.97
CA GLY A 84 -8.40 12.36 19.10
C GLY A 84 -6.96 12.85 18.87
N TYR A 85 -6.06 12.00 18.41
CA TYR A 85 -4.72 12.41 17.98
C TYR A 85 -4.80 13.30 16.74
N LYS A 86 -4.13 14.46 16.75
CA LYS A 86 -4.33 15.50 15.71
C LYS A 86 -3.29 15.50 14.62
N ASP A 87 -2.09 14.98 14.88
CA ASP A 87 -0.96 15.07 13.95
C ASP A 87 -0.84 13.85 13.02
N GLY A 88 -1.87 12.99 12.97
CA GLY A 88 -1.81 11.72 12.24
C GLY A 88 -1.56 11.86 10.74
N PHE A 89 -2.04 12.92 10.08
CA PHE A 89 -1.72 13.16 8.67
C PHE A 89 -0.30 13.69 8.47
N ALA A 90 0.23 14.43 9.43
CA ALA A 90 1.65 14.82 9.41
C ALA A 90 2.57 13.60 9.59
N ASP A 91 2.18 12.66 10.47
CA ASP A 91 2.88 11.39 10.67
C ASP A 91 2.80 10.50 9.41
N LEU A 92 1.63 10.42 8.77
CA LEU A 92 1.46 9.70 7.51
C LEU A 92 2.35 10.28 6.39
N ALA A 93 2.40 11.60 6.26
CA ALA A 93 3.28 12.27 5.32
C ALA A 93 4.77 12.03 5.65
N ALA A 94 5.13 11.99 6.94
CA ALA A 94 6.48 11.62 7.38
C ALA A 94 6.83 10.18 7.03
N ALA A 95 5.87 9.25 7.17
CA ALA A 95 6.03 7.86 6.75
C ALA A 95 6.29 7.73 5.24
N HIS A 96 5.53 8.44 4.41
CA HIS A 96 5.78 8.50 2.97
C HIS A 96 7.19 9.03 2.66
N ARG A 97 7.61 10.14 3.28
CA ARG A 97 8.97 10.70 3.10
C ARG A 97 10.06 9.70 3.51
N PHE A 98 9.85 8.97 4.61
CA PHE A 98 10.77 7.92 5.05
C PHE A 98 10.90 6.83 3.97
N VAL A 99 9.79 6.29 3.46
CA VAL A 99 9.78 5.28 2.41
C VAL A 99 10.47 5.79 1.15
N HIS A 100 10.09 6.99 0.68
CA HIS A 100 10.63 7.59 -0.54
C HIS A 100 12.10 8.05 -0.42
N SER A 101 12.67 8.10 0.78
CA SER A 101 14.10 8.40 0.97
C SER A 101 15.00 7.24 0.55
N VAL A 102 14.46 6.02 0.48
CA VAL A 102 15.21 4.79 0.20
C VAL A 102 15.22 4.49 -1.29
N GLU A 103 16.40 4.17 -1.82
CA GLU A 103 16.57 3.65 -3.19
C GLU A 103 16.38 2.13 -3.18
N ALA A 104 15.51 1.63 -4.05
CA ALA A 104 15.23 0.20 -4.16
C ALA A 104 16.34 -0.58 -4.87
N ALA A 105 17.06 0.06 -5.80
CA ALA A 105 18.20 -0.50 -6.54
C ALA A 105 17.91 -1.88 -7.18
N GLY A 106 16.68 -2.08 -7.67
CA GLY A 106 16.26 -3.34 -8.30
C GLY A 106 15.94 -4.47 -7.31
N THR A 107 15.86 -4.17 -6.01
CA THR A 107 15.56 -5.19 -4.98
C THR A 107 14.09 -5.62 -4.98
N ILE A 108 13.20 -4.73 -5.40
CA ILE A 108 11.74 -4.94 -5.53
C ILE A 108 11.31 -4.69 -6.98
N PRO A 109 10.13 -5.21 -7.41
CA PRO A 109 9.68 -5.07 -8.79
C PRO A 109 9.54 -3.61 -9.24
N ASN A 110 9.83 -3.36 -10.53
CA ASN A 110 9.69 -2.05 -11.14
C ASN A 110 8.21 -1.65 -11.28
N LEU A 111 7.86 -0.42 -10.92
CA LEU A 111 6.49 0.13 -10.93
C LEU A 111 5.96 0.24 -12.37
N ARG A 112 6.74 0.81 -13.30
CA ARG A 112 6.30 1.01 -14.69
C ARG A 112 6.00 -0.32 -15.37
N GLU A 113 6.87 -1.31 -15.21
CA GLU A 113 6.66 -2.65 -15.76
C GLU A 113 5.42 -3.31 -15.15
N SER A 114 5.28 -3.24 -13.81
CA SER A 114 4.12 -3.81 -13.09
C SER A 114 2.81 -3.17 -13.54
N PHE A 115 2.76 -1.83 -13.64
CA PHE A 115 1.56 -1.10 -14.05
C PHE A 115 1.23 -1.35 -15.52
N THR A 116 2.24 -1.34 -16.40
CA THR A 116 2.05 -1.65 -17.83
C THR A 116 1.49 -3.06 -18.01
N SER A 117 2.05 -4.04 -17.32
CA SER A 117 1.56 -5.43 -17.36
C SER A 117 0.13 -5.52 -16.86
N ALA A 118 -0.20 -4.91 -15.72
CA ALA A 118 -1.53 -4.92 -15.15
C ALA A 118 -2.55 -4.25 -16.09
N ILE A 119 -2.26 -3.05 -16.64
CA ILE A 119 -3.17 -2.34 -17.56
C ILE A 119 -3.44 -3.17 -18.82
N ASN A 120 -2.44 -3.88 -19.35
CA ASN A 120 -2.59 -4.71 -20.54
C ASN A 120 -3.40 -5.99 -20.28
N SER A 121 -3.26 -6.57 -19.09
CA SER A 121 -3.81 -7.91 -18.78
C SER A 121 -5.29 -7.91 -18.40
N PHE A 122 -5.84 -6.79 -17.86
CA PHE A 122 -7.22 -6.82 -17.41
C PHE A 122 -8.24 -6.34 -18.46
N SER A 123 -9.45 -6.88 -18.35
CA SER A 123 -10.63 -6.41 -19.09
C SER A 123 -11.78 -6.29 -18.08
N LEU A 124 -12.36 -5.09 -17.98
CA LEU A 124 -13.49 -4.81 -17.10
C LEU A 124 -14.60 -4.13 -17.89
N PRO A 125 -15.87 -4.54 -17.74
CA PRO A 125 -17.00 -3.85 -18.36
C PRO A 125 -17.03 -2.37 -18.01
N GLY A 126 -17.20 -1.51 -19.03
CA GLY A 126 -17.25 -0.05 -18.87
C GLY A 126 -15.89 0.66 -18.83
N ILE A 127 -14.79 -0.06 -18.95
CA ILE A 127 -13.47 0.52 -19.19
C ILE A 127 -13.14 0.41 -20.69
N THR A 128 -12.83 1.56 -21.30
CA THR A 128 -12.55 1.65 -22.73
C THR A 128 -11.07 1.44 -23.06
N ASP A 129 -10.78 1.02 -24.28
CA ASP A 129 -9.39 0.96 -24.77
C ASP A 129 -8.73 2.34 -24.81
N ALA A 130 -9.49 3.41 -24.97
CA ALA A 130 -8.98 4.77 -24.92
C ALA A 130 -8.44 5.11 -23.51
N GLN A 131 -9.17 4.77 -22.45
CA GLN A 131 -8.72 4.95 -21.07
C GLN A 131 -7.48 4.12 -20.76
N LYS A 132 -7.42 2.87 -21.22
CA LYS A 132 -6.22 2.02 -21.04
C LYS A 132 -5.01 2.62 -21.77
N ARG A 133 -5.17 3.07 -23.03
CA ARG A 133 -4.09 3.73 -23.77
C ARG A 133 -3.62 4.99 -23.07
N ARG A 134 -4.57 5.85 -22.61
CA ARG A 134 -4.22 7.07 -21.87
C ARG A 134 -3.45 6.75 -20.59
N ALA A 135 -3.84 5.73 -19.84
CA ALA A 135 -3.13 5.30 -18.64
C ALA A 135 -1.70 4.83 -18.96
N LEU A 136 -1.50 4.07 -20.06
CA LEU A 136 -0.17 3.64 -20.52
C LEU A 136 0.71 4.84 -20.96
N GLU A 137 0.13 5.82 -21.65
CA GLU A 137 0.83 7.06 -22.01
C GLU A 137 1.31 7.81 -20.76
N ILE A 138 0.47 7.93 -19.74
CA ILE A 138 0.81 8.57 -18.45
C ILE A 138 1.94 7.81 -17.74
N VAL A 139 1.83 6.49 -17.62
CA VAL A 139 2.86 5.65 -17.00
C VAL A 139 4.21 5.82 -17.68
N ASN A 140 4.21 5.97 -19.02
CA ASN A 140 5.44 6.17 -19.78
C ASN A 140 5.96 7.63 -19.73
N ALA A 141 5.09 8.60 -19.57
CA ALA A 141 5.46 10.03 -19.54
C ALA A 141 6.03 10.47 -18.18
N ILE A 142 5.54 9.90 -17.07
CA ILE A 142 6.07 10.20 -15.73
C ILE A 142 7.50 9.65 -15.62
N PRO A 143 8.50 10.47 -15.27
CA PRO A 143 9.89 10.03 -15.14
C PRO A 143 10.04 8.85 -14.18
N GLU A 144 10.89 7.90 -14.53
CA GLU A 144 11.25 6.82 -13.60
C GLU A 144 12.16 7.34 -12.50
N GLU A 145 11.91 6.87 -11.29
CA GLU A 145 12.79 7.05 -10.15
C GLU A 145 13.07 5.69 -9.49
N LYS A 146 14.20 5.59 -8.82
CA LYS A 146 14.61 4.37 -8.11
C LYS A 146 14.19 4.39 -6.65
N ARG A 147 13.07 5.03 -6.35
CA ARG A 147 12.55 5.14 -4.97
C ARG A 147 11.62 3.99 -4.64
N VAL A 148 11.62 3.60 -3.37
CA VAL A 148 10.59 2.68 -2.89
C VAL A 148 9.26 3.42 -2.83
N CYS A 149 8.22 2.82 -3.41
CA CYS A 149 6.82 3.22 -3.28
C CYS A 149 6.08 2.07 -2.61
N HIS A 150 5.35 2.34 -1.55
CA HIS A 150 4.58 1.32 -0.83
C HIS A 150 3.31 0.91 -1.57
N LEU A 151 2.67 1.86 -2.22
CA LEU A 151 1.42 1.76 -3.00
C LEU A 151 0.18 1.32 -2.20
N ASP A 152 0.27 1.32 -0.87
CA ASP A 152 -0.86 1.06 0.04
C ASP A 152 -0.63 1.69 1.42
N LEU A 153 0.21 2.75 1.53
CA LEU A 153 0.56 3.39 2.79
C LEU A 153 -0.55 4.33 3.27
N HIS A 154 -1.59 3.75 3.85
CA HIS A 154 -2.70 4.48 4.46
C HIS A 154 -2.74 4.30 5.99
N LEU A 155 -3.75 4.87 6.65
CA LEU A 155 -3.83 4.95 8.10
C LEU A 155 -3.83 3.60 8.84
N GLN A 156 -4.25 2.51 8.19
CA GLN A 156 -4.29 1.16 8.75
C GLN A 156 -3.00 0.36 8.50
N ASN A 157 -2.06 0.88 7.69
CA ASN A 157 -0.77 0.24 7.43
C ASN A 157 0.40 0.93 8.16
N LEU A 158 0.09 1.82 9.10
CA LEU A 158 1.06 2.51 9.94
C LEU A 158 0.73 2.27 11.42
N MET A 159 1.58 1.51 12.12
CA MET A 159 1.40 1.13 13.52
C MET A 159 2.31 1.96 14.43
N PHE A 160 1.73 2.66 15.39
CA PHE A 160 2.45 3.38 16.43
C PHE A 160 2.92 2.44 17.54
N LEU A 161 4.22 2.49 17.86
CA LEU A 161 4.84 1.74 18.95
C LEU A 161 4.79 2.57 20.23
N LYS A 162 4.01 2.14 21.23
CA LYS A 162 3.80 2.88 22.48
C LYS A 162 5.08 3.16 23.28
N ASP A 163 6.00 2.21 23.28
CA ASP A 163 7.23 2.25 24.11
C ASP A 163 8.47 2.65 23.31
N SER A 164 8.32 3.00 22.01
CA SER A 164 9.45 3.45 21.20
C SER A 164 9.92 4.84 21.65
N LYS A 165 11.26 4.98 21.74
CA LYS A 165 11.93 6.26 21.96
C LYS A 165 12.50 6.86 20.68
N ASP A 166 12.22 6.23 19.54
CA ASP A 166 12.71 6.65 18.24
C ASP A 166 11.98 7.93 17.77
N ALA A 167 12.68 8.73 16.99
CA ALA A 167 12.09 9.93 16.39
C ALA A 167 10.94 9.61 15.43
N PHE A 168 10.92 8.40 14.88
CA PHE A 168 9.84 7.84 14.06
C PHE A 168 9.33 6.55 14.73
N PRO A 169 8.39 6.67 15.69
CA PRO A 169 7.90 5.55 16.50
C PRO A 169 6.84 4.71 15.79
N TYR A 170 7.03 4.43 14.50
CA TYR A 170 6.07 3.70 13.69
C TYR A 170 6.70 2.50 13.00
N VAL A 171 5.90 1.46 12.81
CA VAL A 171 6.17 0.34 11.91
C VAL A 171 5.18 0.41 10.76
N ILE A 172 5.71 0.40 9.54
CA ILE A 172 4.93 0.30 8.30
C ILE A 172 4.78 -1.19 7.99
N ILE A 173 3.56 -1.63 7.72
CA ILE A 173 3.21 -3.03 7.46
C ILE A 173 2.53 -3.19 6.10
N ASP A 174 2.39 -4.44 5.64
CA ASP A 174 1.69 -4.84 4.40
C ASP A 174 2.35 -4.31 3.11
N TRP A 175 3.57 -4.75 2.89
CA TRP A 175 4.44 -4.32 1.79
C TRP A 175 4.26 -5.07 0.47
N VAL A 176 3.24 -5.91 0.33
CA VAL A 176 3.04 -6.75 -0.87
C VAL A 176 2.95 -5.93 -2.16
N ASN A 177 2.43 -4.71 -2.07
CA ASN A 177 2.27 -3.80 -3.19
C ASN A 177 3.52 -2.96 -3.51
N ALA A 178 4.58 -3.02 -2.69
CA ALA A 178 5.74 -2.15 -2.85
C ALA A 178 6.43 -2.31 -4.23
N ARG A 179 6.80 -1.20 -4.84
CA ARG A 179 7.46 -1.13 -6.15
C ARG A 179 8.56 -0.08 -6.16
N GLU A 180 9.57 -0.30 -7.02
CA GLU A 180 10.54 0.73 -7.37
C GLU A 180 9.94 1.67 -8.41
N GLY A 181 9.83 2.97 -8.10
CA GLY A 181 9.24 3.91 -9.03
C GLY A 181 9.20 5.35 -8.55
N ASN A 182 8.39 6.16 -9.25
CA ASN A 182 8.20 7.56 -8.91
C ASN A 182 7.21 7.71 -7.75
N PRO A 183 7.57 8.40 -6.67
CA PRO A 183 6.73 8.62 -5.47
C PRO A 183 5.36 9.24 -5.74
N ILE A 184 5.17 9.91 -6.85
CA ILE A 184 3.88 10.51 -7.21
C ILE A 184 2.76 9.46 -7.29
N PHE A 185 3.07 8.24 -7.74
CA PHE A 185 2.11 7.13 -7.80
C PHE A 185 1.72 6.61 -6.41
N ASP A 186 2.64 6.67 -5.46
CA ASP A 186 2.36 6.27 -4.08
C ASP A 186 1.35 7.22 -3.43
N TYR A 187 1.59 8.54 -3.53
CA TYR A 187 0.61 9.55 -3.07
C TYR A 187 -0.73 9.46 -3.81
N ALA A 188 -0.69 9.28 -5.13
CA ALA A 188 -1.90 9.14 -5.95
C ALA A 188 -2.72 7.91 -5.55
N ARG A 189 -2.06 6.81 -5.23
CA ARG A 189 -2.71 5.58 -4.79
C ARG A 189 -3.46 5.77 -3.46
N VAL A 190 -2.83 6.41 -2.49
CA VAL A 190 -3.46 6.72 -1.19
C VAL A 190 -4.60 7.71 -1.35
N PHE A 191 -4.45 8.71 -2.22
CA PHE A 191 -5.54 9.62 -2.56
C PHE A 191 -6.77 8.88 -3.11
N VAL A 192 -6.59 7.90 -4.02
CA VAL A 192 -7.68 7.08 -4.55
C VAL A 192 -8.35 6.28 -3.44
N ILE A 193 -7.58 5.64 -2.55
CA ILE A 193 -8.10 4.89 -1.41
C ILE A 193 -8.94 5.80 -0.50
N PHE A 194 -8.45 6.99 -0.16
CA PHE A 194 -9.22 7.91 0.67
C PHE A 194 -10.45 8.45 -0.05
N LYS A 195 -10.36 8.76 -1.35
CA LYS A 195 -11.51 9.21 -2.14
C LYS A 195 -12.60 8.13 -2.23
N GLU A 196 -12.21 6.86 -2.18
CA GLU A 196 -13.13 5.72 -2.19
C GLU A 196 -13.82 5.51 -0.83
N PHE A 197 -13.06 5.46 0.27
CA PHE A 197 -13.58 5.01 1.56
C PHE A 197 -13.83 6.12 2.59
N ALA A 198 -13.12 7.23 2.47
CA ALA A 198 -13.14 8.30 3.46
C ALA A 198 -12.94 9.70 2.81
N PRO A 199 -13.80 10.11 1.87
CA PRO A 199 -13.59 11.35 1.12
C PRO A 199 -13.49 12.61 2.01
N PHE A 200 -14.01 12.57 3.23
CA PHE A 200 -13.99 13.68 4.19
C PHE A 200 -12.59 13.95 4.78
N ILE A 201 -11.60 13.04 4.60
CA ILE A 201 -10.22 13.25 5.09
C ILE A 201 -9.26 13.72 4.00
N ILE A 202 -9.71 13.83 2.74
CA ILE A 202 -8.84 14.17 1.59
C ILE A 202 -8.12 15.50 1.81
N ASP A 203 -8.81 16.54 2.28
CA ASP A 203 -8.22 17.86 2.46
C ASP A 203 -7.09 17.85 3.52
N PHE A 204 -7.23 17.03 4.57
CA PHE A 204 -6.17 16.84 5.57
C PHE A 204 -4.95 16.16 4.97
N PHE A 205 -5.17 15.09 4.20
CA PHE A 205 -4.09 14.37 3.52
C PHE A 205 -3.39 15.28 2.50
N MET A 206 -4.13 15.93 1.61
CA MET A 206 -3.57 16.84 0.61
C MET A 206 -2.82 18.02 1.23
N GLY A 207 -3.32 18.55 2.35
CA GLY A 207 -2.61 19.56 3.14
C GLY A 207 -1.27 19.08 3.67
N ALA A 208 -1.20 17.84 4.17
CA ALA A 208 0.01 17.25 4.75
C ALA A 208 1.09 16.94 3.71
N ILE A 209 0.71 16.55 2.48
CA ILE A 209 1.66 16.17 1.41
C ILE A 209 1.92 17.30 0.39
N LYS A 210 1.33 18.47 0.57
CA LYS A 210 1.39 19.59 -0.40
C LYS A 210 2.82 19.95 -0.82
N ASP A 211 3.72 20.07 0.15
CA ASP A 211 5.10 20.48 -0.11
C ASP A 211 5.89 19.35 -0.79
N ASP A 212 5.55 18.10 -0.51
CA ASP A 212 6.16 16.93 -1.15
C ASP A 212 5.73 16.87 -2.64
N LEU A 213 4.45 17.04 -2.93
CA LEU A 213 3.95 17.10 -4.31
C LEU A 213 4.56 18.26 -5.11
N ASN A 214 4.73 19.44 -4.50
CA ASN A 214 5.35 20.59 -5.16
C ASN A 214 6.82 20.34 -5.55
N LYS A 215 7.52 19.44 -4.85
CA LYS A 215 8.91 19.07 -5.15
C LYS A 215 9.03 17.99 -6.23
N LEU A 216 8.03 17.11 -6.33
CA LEU A 216 8.10 15.93 -7.19
C LEU A 216 7.76 16.24 -8.64
N GLN A 217 6.63 16.92 -8.90
CA GLN A 217 6.11 17.07 -10.26
C GLN A 217 5.09 18.24 -10.33
N SER A 218 4.62 18.53 -11.53
CA SER A 218 3.50 19.45 -11.73
C SER A 218 2.18 18.92 -11.17
N LYS A 219 1.21 19.81 -10.95
CA LYS A 219 -0.15 19.42 -10.53
C LYS A 219 -0.82 18.48 -11.54
N ASP A 220 -0.53 18.65 -12.83
CA ASP A 220 -1.07 17.80 -13.89
C ASP A 220 -0.54 16.36 -13.78
N ALA A 221 0.74 16.19 -13.43
CA ALA A 221 1.31 14.87 -13.23
C ALA A 221 0.68 14.10 -12.06
N PHE A 222 0.31 14.77 -10.95
CA PHE A 222 -0.42 14.14 -9.86
C PHE A 222 -1.84 13.74 -10.29
N HIS A 223 -2.55 14.64 -10.99
CA HIS A 223 -3.87 14.35 -11.55
C HIS A 223 -3.83 13.11 -12.47
N ASP A 224 -2.86 13.06 -13.37
CA ASP A 224 -2.63 11.95 -14.28
C ASP A 224 -2.33 10.64 -13.51
N ALA A 225 -1.48 10.69 -12.50
CA ALA A 225 -1.16 9.53 -11.66
C ALA A 225 -2.39 9.00 -10.89
N VAL A 226 -3.28 9.88 -10.41
CA VAL A 226 -4.55 9.49 -9.77
C VAL A 226 -5.41 8.67 -10.74
N GLY A 227 -5.52 9.08 -12.01
CA GLY A 227 -6.28 8.33 -13.02
C GLY A 227 -5.74 6.92 -13.22
N VAL A 228 -4.42 6.77 -13.34
CA VAL A 228 -3.76 5.47 -13.47
C VAL A 228 -4.01 4.59 -12.23
N CYS A 229 -3.80 5.15 -11.03
CA CYS A 229 -4.02 4.43 -9.78
C CYS A 229 -5.49 4.00 -9.59
N ALA A 230 -6.45 4.84 -9.99
CA ALA A 230 -7.87 4.51 -9.95
C ALA A 230 -8.21 3.37 -10.94
N LEU A 231 -7.65 3.41 -12.16
CA LEU A 231 -7.85 2.33 -13.13
C LEU A 231 -7.34 0.98 -12.59
N LEU A 232 -6.15 0.95 -12.00
CA LEU A 232 -5.58 -0.25 -11.40
C LEU A 232 -6.37 -0.70 -10.16
N ARG A 233 -6.89 0.25 -9.35
CA ARG A 233 -7.70 -0.07 -8.17
C ARG A 233 -8.96 -0.87 -8.53
N LEU A 234 -9.52 -0.67 -9.72
CA LEU A 234 -10.68 -1.44 -10.18
C LEU A 234 -10.40 -2.95 -10.30
N THR A 235 -9.16 -3.38 -10.46
CA THR A 235 -8.81 -4.80 -10.48
C THR A 235 -8.86 -5.44 -9.09
N GLU A 236 -8.73 -4.64 -8.04
CA GLU A 236 -8.77 -5.06 -6.64
C GLU A 236 -10.16 -4.84 -6.03
N HIS A 237 -10.72 -3.66 -6.27
CA HIS A 237 -12.03 -3.27 -5.75
C HIS A 237 -12.82 -2.48 -6.81
N ASN A 238 -13.75 -3.17 -7.45
CA ASN A 238 -14.59 -2.62 -8.53
C ASN A 238 -15.84 -1.92 -7.97
N SER A 239 -15.64 -0.74 -7.36
CA SER A 239 -16.71 0.08 -6.79
C SER A 239 -17.14 1.21 -7.73
N ASP A 240 -18.38 1.71 -7.56
CA ASP A 240 -18.89 2.87 -8.29
C ASP A 240 -18.06 4.12 -7.99
N ALA A 241 -17.56 4.28 -6.77
CA ALA A 241 -16.70 5.38 -6.38
C ALA A 241 -15.41 5.41 -7.19
N VAL A 242 -14.72 4.26 -7.31
CA VAL A 242 -13.48 4.15 -8.12
C VAL A 242 -13.78 4.36 -9.60
N ARG A 243 -14.91 3.84 -10.13
CA ARG A 243 -15.34 4.09 -11.52
C ARG A 243 -15.55 5.57 -11.79
N GLN A 244 -16.12 6.30 -10.84
CA GLN A 244 -16.28 7.75 -10.97
C GLN A 244 -14.93 8.48 -10.99
N ILE A 245 -13.96 8.04 -10.19
CA ILE A 245 -12.59 8.60 -10.23
C ILE A 245 -11.95 8.34 -11.60
N VAL A 246 -12.05 7.11 -12.13
CA VAL A 246 -11.54 6.81 -13.48
C VAL A 246 -12.17 7.71 -14.54
N LYS A 247 -13.48 7.95 -14.47
CA LYS A 247 -14.18 8.83 -15.40
C LYS A 247 -13.73 10.30 -15.26
N GLU A 248 -13.47 10.76 -14.05
CA GLU A 248 -13.04 12.13 -13.76
C GLU A 248 -11.60 12.39 -14.24
N TYR A 249 -10.70 11.38 -14.11
CA TYR A 249 -9.26 11.57 -14.29
C TYR A 249 -8.70 10.96 -15.61
N LEU A 250 -9.42 10.02 -16.25
CA LEU A 250 -9.06 9.41 -17.54
C LEU A 250 -10.17 9.52 -18.60
N GLY A 251 -11.26 10.23 -18.30
CA GLY A 251 -12.41 10.40 -19.23
C GLY A 251 -12.20 11.40 -20.30
#